data_266f7fae1112fb511853ae6f7c13f38e
#
_entry.id   266f7fae1112fb511853ae6f7c13f38e
#
_cell.length_a   1.000
_cell.length_b   1.000
_cell.length_c   1.000
_cell.angle_alpha   90.00
_cell.angle_beta   90.00
_cell.angle_gamma   90.00
#
_symmetry.space_group_name_H-M   'P 1'
#
loop_
_entity.id
_entity.type
_entity.pdbx_description
1 polymer ?
#
loop_
_entity_poly.entity_id
_entity_poly.type
_entity_poly.pdbx_seq_one_letter_code
_entity_poly.pdbx_strand_id
1 'polypeptide(L)'
;MVLPAASTLCNVFTFLLAGSPIFYSAAPRGSCSTCCAIKEREDIKFMLYTGRNRNAAQVLHLSDDARLAQSNFNFNYPLAIYLHGFSESATGERQSSQELKDAFLRRGNYNVILIDWSPMTAVPWYSNAVENLPVTARYLARFLRFLVDKGYPAKYIHLIGFSLGAEVAGFAGKQLQEWGIKLPRITALDPALPLFEGKSSNRRLSPSDARFVDVIHTDGGLLGNPAAMGHADFYPNGGRPLQPGCAKQNIANNWLGIIVGCSHQRAWEYFVESVGQPRGFPVQRCETSEIVGTCRQPGNSPAFMGMGADPRIRGKFYLDTNDAKPFGRSSRPRAIASLAPRLPIAYKLPPNATRQPSVSRWVLGQKEQEDQYEDGDEDENEDNNALSNNIDRFSLT
;
A
#
# COMPACT_ATOMS: atom_id res chain seq x y z
N MET A 1 -27.80 -7.71 32.99
CA MET A 1 -26.89 -7.74 31.83
C MET A 1 -25.96 -6.55 31.98
N VAL A 2 -24.70 -6.77 32.35
CA VAL A 2 -23.72 -5.68 32.46
C VAL A 2 -23.28 -5.36 31.03
N LEU A 3 -23.55 -4.15 30.54
CA LEU A 3 -23.03 -3.69 29.26
C LEU A 3 -21.50 -3.70 29.34
N PRO A 4 -20.80 -4.28 28.36
CA PRO A 4 -19.33 -4.21 28.34
C PRO A 4 -18.89 -2.75 28.36
N ALA A 5 -17.80 -2.45 29.08
CA ALA A 5 -17.24 -1.11 29.12
C ALA A 5 -17.00 -0.61 27.69
N ALA A 6 -17.24 0.66 27.42
CA ALA A 6 -17.12 1.26 26.07
C ALA A 6 -15.75 0.97 25.41
N SER A 7 -14.69 0.79 26.20
CA SER A 7 -13.36 0.38 25.72
C SER A 7 -13.32 -1.03 25.09
N THR A 8 -14.18 -1.95 25.52
CA THR A 8 -14.20 -3.33 25.03
C THR A 8 -14.83 -3.42 23.64
N LEU A 9 -15.80 -2.55 23.34
CA LEU A 9 -16.46 -2.50 22.03
C LEU A 9 -15.51 -2.06 20.91
N CYS A 10 -14.47 -1.32 21.25
CA CYS A 10 -13.50 -0.79 20.29
C CYS A 10 -12.31 -1.72 20.03
N ASN A 11 -12.25 -2.88 20.67
CA ASN A 11 -11.18 -3.83 20.45
C ASN A 11 -11.40 -4.59 19.15
N VAL A 12 -10.28 -4.88 18.47
CA VAL A 12 -10.26 -5.76 17.30
C VAL A 12 -9.96 -7.17 17.77
N PHE A 13 -10.77 -8.10 17.32
CA PHE A 13 -10.62 -9.52 17.61
C PHE A 13 -10.26 -10.25 16.33
N THR A 14 -9.44 -11.29 16.46
CA THR A 14 -9.09 -12.18 15.36
C THR A 14 -9.83 -13.50 15.52
N PHE A 15 -10.48 -13.96 14.47
CA PHE A 15 -11.03 -15.31 14.40
C PHE A 15 -10.68 -15.96 13.05
N LEU A 16 -10.74 -17.28 12.98
CA LEU A 16 -10.48 -18.02 11.76
C LEU A 16 -11.79 -18.33 11.04
N LEU A 17 -11.87 -17.90 9.79
CA LEU A 17 -12.95 -18.28 8.89
C LEU A 17 -12.36 -19.09 7.73
N ALA A 18 -12.78 -20.34 7.61
CA ALA A 18 -12.25 -21.29 6.60
C ALA A 18 -10.70 -21.37 6.59
N GLY A 19 -10.06 -21.25 7.77
CA GLY A 19 -8.61 -21.28 7.92
C GLY A 19 -7.87 -19.96 7.67
N SER A 20 -8.60 -18.90 7.31
CA SER A 20 -8.03 -17.55 7.14
C SER A 20 -8.35 -16.66 8.34
N PRO A 21 -7.38 -15.90 8.88
CA PRO A 21 -7.63 -14.96 9.95
C PRO A 21 -8.47 -13.78 9.42
N ILE A 22 -9.53 -13.45 10.14
CA ILE A 22 -10.41 -12.31 9.88
C ILE A 22 -10.41 -11.40 11.10
N PHE A 23 -10.35 -10.11 10.87
CA PHE A 23 -10.34 -9.09 11.90
C PHE A 23 -11.74 -8.51 12.07
N TYR A 24 -12.28 -8.61 13.28
CA TYR A 24 -13.63 -8.18 13.67
C TYR A 24 -13.57 -7.10 14.75
N SER A 25 -14.44 -6.13 14.66
CA SER A 25 -14.70 -5.15 15.73
C SER A 25 -16.21 -5.03 15.96
N ALA A 26 -16.62 -4.93 17.22
CA ALA A 26 -18.03 -4.75 17.57
C ALA A 26 -18.56 -3.35 17.19
N ALA A 27 -17.69 -2.35 17.10
CA ALA A 27 -18.02 -1.00 16.65
C ALA A 27 -17.01 -0.51 15.59
N PRO A 28 -17.44 0.31 14.62
CA PRO A 28 -16.53 0.86 13.61
C PRO A 28 -15.62 1.93 14.21
N ARG A 29 -14.49 2.19 13.55
CA ARG A 29 -13.73 3.42 13.72
C ARG A 29 -14.36 4.54 12.88
N GLY A 30 -14.37 5.74 13.38
CA GLY A 30 -14.89 6.90 12.63
C GLY A 30 -15.40 8.03 13.52
N SER A 31 -16.17 8.94 12.91
CA SER A 31 -16.76 10.11 13.57
C SER A 31 -18.25 9.96 13.90
N CYS A 32 -18.88 8.81 13.61
CA CYS A 32 -20.29 8.58 13.93
C CYS A 32 -20.51 8.49 15.46
N SER A 33 -21.76 8.70 15.93
CA SER A 33 -22.11 8.70 17.34
C SER A 33 -21.86 7.37 18.06
N THR A 34 -21.90 6.24 17.31
CA THR A 34 -21.62 4.88 17.83
C THR A 34 -20.22 4.40 17.44
N CYS A 35 -19.43 5.22 16.78
CA CYS A 35 -18.08 4.89 16.36
C CYS A 35 -17.10 5.01 17.53
N CYS A 36 -16.06 4.20 17.46
CA CYS A 36 -14.85 4.42 18.23
C CYS A 36 -14.03 5.53 17.58
N ALA A 37 -13.58 6.50 18.34
CA ALA A 37 -12.74 7.57 17.83
C ALA A 37 -11.46 7.02 17.20
N ILE A 38 -11.05 7.57 16.06
CA ILE A 38 -9.80 7.21 15.42
C ILE A 38 -8.64 7.84 16.19
N LYS A 39 -7.69 7.00 16.57
CA LYS A 39 -6.42 7.40 17.17
C LYS A 39 -5.30 7.06 16.19
N GLU A 40 -4.93 8.01 15.33
CA GLU A 40 -4.00 7.77 14.20
C GLU A 40 -2.76 6.98 14.63
N ARG A 41 -2.13 7.33 15.76
CA ARG A 41 -0.91 6.68 16.24
C ARG A 41 -1.10 5.23 16.72
N GLU A 42 -2.30 4.91 17.21
CA GLU A 42 -2.65 3.59 17.74
C GLU A 42 -3.25 2.70 16.65
N ASP A 43 -4.12 3.28 15.82
CA ASP A 43 -4.90 2.58 14.81
C ASP A 43 -4.16 2.40 13.47
N ILE A 44 -3.06 3.18 13.23
CA ILE A 44 -2.25 3.10 12.01
C ILE A 44 -0.78 2.97 12.41
N LYS A 45 -0.18 1.81 12.21
CA LYS A 45 1.20 1.51 12.61
C LYS A 45 2.11 1.35 11.41
N PHE A 46 3.31 1.93 11.49
CA PHE A 46 4.38 1.80 10.50
C PHE A 46 5.39 0.75 10.99
N MET A 47 5.26 -0.47 10.52
CA MET A 47 6.03 -1.63 10.98
C MET A 47 7.23 -1.86 10.06
N LEU A 48 8.40 -1.41 10.50
CA LEU A 48 9.66 -1.54 9.76
C LEU A 48 10.26 -2.93 9.91
N TYR A 49 10.64 -3.50 8.76
CA TYR A 49 11.45 -4.71 8.63
C TYR A 49 12.63 -4.46 7.70
N THR A 50 13.77 -5.03 8.03
CA THR A 50 15.00 -5.01 7.24
C THR A 50 15.69 -6.35 7.31
N GLY A 51 16.81 -6.51 6.62
CA GLY A 51 17.64 -7.70 6.73
C GLY A 51 18.11 -8.01 8.17
N ARG A 52 18.12 -6.99 9.07
CA ARG A 52 18.55 -7.11 10.47
C ARG A 52 17.42 -7.50 11.43
N ASN A 53 16.17 -7.25 11.06
CA ASN A 53 14.99 -7.52 11.91
C ASN A 53 13.84 -8.16 11.12
N ARG A 54 14.14 -9.22 10.38
CA ARG A 54 13.19 -9.89 9.46
C ARG A 54 11.89 -10.35 10.12
N ASN A 55 11.97 -10.83 11.36
CA ASN A 55 10.87 -11.46 12.07
C ASN A 55 10.29 -10.60 13.20
N ALA A 56 10.92 -9.46 13.51
CA ALA A 56 10.49 -8.57 14.58
C ALA A 56 10.34 -7.13 14.05
N ALA A 57 9.11 -6.63 14.03
CA ALA A 57 8.84 -5.27 13.60
C ALA A 57 9.45 -4.24 14.55
N GLN A 58 10.04 -3.20 13.98
CA GLN A 58 10.28 -1.95 14.71
C GLN A 58 9.17 -0.97 14.32
N VAL A 59 8.31 -0.60 15.25
CA VAL A 59 7.23 0.35 14.98
C VAL A 59 7.79 1.75 14.97
N LEU A 60 7.73 2.41 13.81
CA LEU A 60 8.09 3.81 13.65
C LEU A 60 6.87 4.69 13.93
N HIS A 61 7.12 5.93 14.33
CA HIS A 61 6.07 6.92 14.57
C HIS A 61 6.37 8.21 13.81
N LEU A 62 5.31 8.89 13.45
CA LEU A 62 5.40 10.22 12.86
C LEU A 62 6.10 11.17 13.85
N SER A 63 7.05 11.97 13.35
CA SER A 63 7.80 12.97 14.11
C SER A 63 8.58 12.42 15.32
N ASP A 64 8.99 11.15 15.29
CA ASP A 64 9.79 10.51 16.32
C ASP A 64 11.22 10.26 15.79
N ASP A 65 12.03 11.30 15.86
CA ASP A 65 13.42 11.29 15.37
C ASP A 65 14.28 10.29 16.10
N ALA A 66 14.11 10.21 17.42
CA ALA A 66 14.90 9.31 18.25
C ALA A 66 14.62 7.84 17.88
N ARG A 67 13.36 7.49 17.69
CA ARG A 67 12.98 6.14 17.29
C ARG A 67 13.43 5.81 15.88
N LEU A 68 13.34 6.76 14.93
CA LEU A 68 13.85 6.57 13.57
C LEU A 68 15.38 6.35 13.60
N ALA A 69 16.13 7.16 14.34
CA ALA A 69 17.59 7.04 14.46
C ALA A 69 18.06 5.73 15.13
N GLN A 70 17.29 5.22 16.10
CA GLN A 70 17.58 3.96 16.80
C GLN A 70 17.07 2.72 16.02
N SER A 71 16.32 2.91 14.94
CA SER A 71 15.78 1.81 14.15
C SER A 71 16.81 1.25 13.16
N ASN A 72 16.46 0.12 12.55
CA ASN A 72 17.23 -0.46 11.45
C ASN A 72 16.94 0.20 10.09
N PHE A 73 16.22 1.34 10.06
CA PHE A 73 15.96 2.07 8.82
C PHE A 73 17.29 2.54 8.19
N ASN A 74 17.51 2.18 6.94
CA ASN A 74 18.73 2.55 6.23
C ASN A 74 18.41 3.54 5.10
N PHE A 75 18.92 4.76 5.21
CA PHE A 75 18.66 5.84 4.25
C PHE A 75 19.20 5.56 2.83
N ASN A 76 20.12 4.58 2.69
CA ASN A 76 20.69 4.18 1.42
C ASN A 76 19.94 3.01 0.75
N TYR A 77 18.93 2.41 1.41
CA TYR A 77 18.18 1.30 0.86
C TYR A 77 16.84 1.79 0.28
N PRO A 78 16.35 1.19 -0.80
CA PRO A 78 15.01 1.48 -1.30
C PRO A 78 13.96 1.10 -0.25
N LEU A 79 12.83 1.80 -0.28
CA LEU A 79 11.71 1.63 0.64
C LEU A 79 10.50 1.07 -0.11
N ALA A 80 10.11 -0.13 0.25
CA ALA A 80 8.84 -0.73 -0.14
C ALA A 80 7.84 -0.57 1.01
N ILE A 81 6.69 0.01 0.73
CA ILE A 81 5.61 0.19 1.70
C ILE A 81 4.39 -0.56 1.22
N TYR A 82 3.85 -1.41 2.08
CA TYR A 82 2.67 -2.20 1.76
C TYR A 82 1.47 -1.84 2.65
N LEU A 83 0.31 -1.74 1.98
CA LEU A 83 -0.99 -1.48 2.58
C LEU A 83 -1.91 -2.66 2.28
N HIS A 84 -2.36 -3.35 3.32
CA HIS A 84 -3.25 -4.49 3.20
C HIS A 84 -4.70 -4.07 2.86
N GLY A 85 -5.52 -5.05 2.48
CA GLY A 85 -6.92 -4.88 2.15
C GLY A 85 -7.86 -4.87 3.35
N PHE A 86 -9.17 -4.87 3.07
CA PHE A 86 -10.22 -5.00 4.07
C PHE A 86 -10.12 -6.35 4.78
N SER A 87 -10.36 -6.37 6.09
CA SER A 87 -10.31 -7.54 6.97
C SER A 87 -8.94 -8.24 7.09
N GLU A 88 -7.87 -7.62 6.61
CA GLU A 88 -6.51 -8.10 6.78
C GLU A 88 -5.77 -7.33 7.89
N SER A 89 -4.53 -7.75 8.18
CA SER A 89 -3.61 -7.11 9.13
C SER A 89 -2.17 -7.26 8.65
N ALA A 90 -1.30 -6.38 9.12
CA ALA A 90 0.13 -6.50 8.85
C ALA A 90 0.81 -7.65 9.62
N THR A 91 0.20 -8.13 10.70
CA THR A 91 0.76 -9.17 11.59
C THR A 91 0.20 -10.56 11.36
N GLY A 92 -0.85 -10.71 10.56
CA GLY A 92 -1.49 -11.99 10.29
C GLY A 92 -0.56 -12.97 9.57
N GLU A 93 -0.41 -14.19 10.10
CA GLU A 93 0.32 -15.25 9.43
C GLU A 93 -0.36 -15.63 8.10
N ARG A 94 0.47 -15.95 7.09
CA ARG A 94 0.02 -16.35 5.73
C ARG A 94 -0.86 -15.32 5.02
N GLN A 95 -0.79 -14.06 5.43
CA GLN A 95 -1.47 -12.95 4.75
C GLN A 95 -0.53 -12.25 3.76
N SER A 96 -1.14 -11.48 2.88
CA SER A 96 -0.47 -10.68 1.85
C SER A 96 0.72 -9.88 2.37
N SER A 97 0.59 -9.28 3.56
CA SER A 97 1.61 -8.45 4.20
C SER A 97 2.91 -9.21 4.47
N GLN A 98 2.82 -10.41 5.07
CA GLN A 98 4.00 -11.17 5.45
C GLN A 98 4.71 -11.77 4.23
N GLU A 99 3.93 -12.30 3.26
CA GLU A 99 4.49 -12.84 2.01
C GLU A 99 5.24 -11.76 1.21
N LEU A 100 4.67 -10.55 1.15
CA LEU A 100 5.29 -9.43 0.46
C LEU A 100 6.56 -8.97 1.17
N LYS A 101 6.52 -8.79 2.50
CA LYS A 101 7.70 -8.46 3.32
C LYS A 101 8.83 -9.47 3.04
N ASP A 102 8.52 -10.76 3.11
CA ASP A 102 9.52 -11.80 2.92
C ASP A 102 10.08 -11.82 1.50
N ALA A 103 9.26 -11.56 0.48
CA ALA A 103 9.72 -11.47 -0.90
C ALA A 103 10.74 -10.33 -1.09
N PHE A 104 10.47 -9.15 -0.56
CA PHE A 104 11.41 -8.03 -0.63
C PHE A 104 12.69 -8.27 0.17
N LEU A 105 12.58 -8.83 1.38
CA LEU A 105 13.76 -9.13 2.20
C LEU A 105 14.60 -10.28 1.62
N ARG A 106 14.01 -11.23 0.89
CA ARG A 106 14.75 -12.24 0.11
C ARG A 106 15.43 -11.62 -1.10
N ARG A 107 14.82 -10.61 -1.72
CA ARG A 107 15.38 -9.93 -2.89
C ARG A 107 16.67 -9.17 -2.58
N GLY A 108 16.83 -8.65 -1.37
CA GLY A 108 18.05 -7.96 -0.96
C GLY A 108 17.85 -6.85 0.06
N ASN A 109 18.72 -5.85 -0.02
CA ASN A 109 18.73 -4.72 0.91
C ASN A 109 17.56 -3.77 0.66
N TYR A 110 16.49 -3.92 1.43
CA TYR A 110 15.30 -3.07 1.43
C TYR A 110 14.96 -2.63 2.85
N ASN A 111 14.41 -1.42 2.96
CA ASN A 111 13.51 -1.09 4.04
C ASN A 111 12.12 -1.56 3.60
N VAL A 112 11.45 -2.37 4.39
CA VAL A 112 10.06 -2.78 4.14
C VAL A 112 9.21 -2.27 5.28
N ILE A 113 8.22 -1.44 5.00
CA ILE A 113 7.25 -0.98 5.98
C ILE A 113 5.89 -1.58 5.64
N LEU A 114 5.35 -2.35 6.57
CA LEU A 114 3.96 -2.79 6.52
C LEU A 114 3.11 -1.79 7.29
N ILE A 115 2.04 -1.31 6.66
CA ILE A 115 1.07 -0.44 7.31
C ILE A 115 -0.01 -1.33 7.93
N ASP A 116 -0.05 -1.39 9.26
CA ASP A 116 -1.15 -2.05 9.97
C ASP A 116 -2.21 -1.01 10.31
N TRP A 117 -3.34 -1.11 9.62
CA TRP A 117 -4.53 -0.28 9.83
C TRP A 117 -5.77 -1.13 10.06
N SER A 118 -5.56 -2.36 10.54
CA SER A 118 -6.60 -3.36 10.80
C SER A 118 -7.75 -2.88 11.69
N PRO A 119 -7.55 -1.97 12.69
CA PRO A 119 -8.66 -1.42 13.44
C PRO A 119 -9.67 -0.63 12.59
N MET A 120 -9.21 -0.07 11.46
CA MET A 120 -10.03 0.71 10.55
C MET A 120 -10.66 -0.12 9.42
N THR A 121 -10.23 -1.39 9.27
CA THR A 121 -10.69 -2.31 8.22
C THR A 121 -11.32 -3.58 8.76
N ALA A 122 -11.72 -3.58 10.05
CA ALA A 122 -12.32 -4.73 10.68
C ALA A 122 -13.76 -4.98 10.15
N VAL A 123 -14.12 -6.26 9.97
CA VAL A 123 -15.50 -6.63 9.61
C VAL A 123 -16.47 -6.31 10.74
N PRO A 124 -17.73 -5.96 10.44
CA PRO A 124 -18.36 -5.90 9.10
C PRO A 124 -18.31 -4.52 8.44
N TRP A 125 -17.51 -3.59 8.95
CA TRP A 125 -17.59 -2.15 8.75
C TRP A 125 -16.93 -1.64 7.45
N TYR A 126 -17.30 -2.23 6.29
CA TYR A 126 -16.69 -1.88 5.01
C TYR A 126 -16.92 -0.40 4.62
N SER A 127 -18.13 0.13 4.77
CA SER A 127 -18.44 1.53 4.46
C SER A 127 -17.62 2.50 5.30
N ASN A 128 -17.49 2.23 6.61
CA ASN A 128 -16.65 3.04 7.50
C ASN A 128 -15.17 2.95 7.13
N ALA A 129 -14.69 1.76 6.70
CA ALA A 129 -13.33 1.61 6.21
C ALA A 129 -13.08 2.51 4.99
N VAL A 130 -14.04 2.58 4.05
CA VAL A 130 -13.96 3.47 2.88
C VAL A 130 -13.97 4.94 3.28
N GLU A 131 -14.84 5.35 4.20
CA GLU A 131 -14.90 6.72 4.73
C GLU A 131 -13.61 7.14 5.44
N ASN A 132 -12.90 6.20 6.06
CA ASN A 132 -11.66 6.43 6.79
C ASN A 132 -10.40 6.42 5.91
N LEU A 133 -10.49 6.06 4.61
CA LEU A 133 -9.34 6.05 3.70
C LEU A 133 -8.59 7.40 3.67
N PRO A 134 -9.25 8.58 3.58
CA PRO A 134 -8.55 9.86 3.57
C PRO A 134 -7.74 10.12 4.84
N VAL A 135 -8.21 9.64 6.00
CA VAL A 135 -7.48 9.76 7.27
C VAL A 135 -6.21 8.93 7.23
N THR A 136 -6.33 7.65 6.86
CA THR A 136 -5.18 6.73 6.74
C THR A 136 -4.17 7.26 5.72
N ALA A 137 -4.64 7.70 4.56
CA ALA A 137 -3.79 8.22 3.49
C ALA A 137 -3.03 9.50 3.91
N ARG A 138 -3.70 10.43 4.60
CA ARG A 138 -3.09 11.65 5.11
C ARG A 138 -2.03 11.35 6.16
N TYR A 139 -2.31 10.42 7.08
CA TYR A 139 -1.35 10.02 8.10
C TYR A 139 -0.11 9.36 7.47
N LEU A 140 -0.30 8.48 6.47
CA LEU A 140 0.78 7.91 5.68
C LEU A 140 1.57 9.01 4.94
N ALA A 141 0.88 9.94 4.28
CA ALA A 141 1.55 11.02 3.55
C ALA A 141 2.40 11.91 4.48
N ARG A 142 1.90 12.23 5.68
CA ARG A 142 2.67 12.95 6.72
C ARG A 142 3.91 12.17 7.15
N PHE A 143 3.79 10.87 7.34
CA PHE A 143 4.94 10.01 7.67
C PHE A 143 5.98 9.98 6.54
N LEU A 144 5.54 9.88 5.28
CA LEU A 144 6.45 9.91 4.13
C LEU A 144 7.14 11.26 3.98
N ARG A 145 6.40 12.36 4.18
CA ARG A 145 6.97 13.71 4.21
C ARG A 145 8.01 13.81 5.33
N PHE A 146 7.71 13.34 6.53
CA PHE A 146 8.67 13.29 7.63
C PHE A 146 9.98 12.58 7.24
N LEU A 147 9.92 11.41 6.58
CA LEU A 147 11.13 10.73 6.09
C LEU A 147 11.88 11.56 5.05
N VAL A 148 11.16 12.24 4.14
CA VAL A 148 11.77 13.10 3.11
C VAL A 148 12.44 14.33 3.75
N ASP A 149 11.79 14.97 4.71
CA ASP A 149 12.32 16.12 5.45
C ASP A 149 13.59 15.72 6.26
N LYS A 150 13.69 14.44 6.67
CA LYS A 150 14.91 13.87 7.28
C LYS A 150 15.98 13.47 6.24
N GLY A 151 15.81 13.80 4.98
CA GLY A 151 16.77 13.57 3.90
C GLY A 151 16.61 12.25 3.17
N TYR A 152 15.53 11.47 3.41
CA TYR A 152 15.29 10.26 2.64
C TYR A 152 14.81 10.62 1.23
N PRO A 153 15.47 10.16 0.15
CA PRO A 153 15.12 10.56 -1.20
C PRO A 153 13.75 9.97 -1.61
N ALA A 154 12.76 10.83 -1.90
CA ALA A 154 11.43 10.40 -2.33
C ALA A 154 11.44 9.43 -3.53
N LYS A 155 12.46 9.55 -4.41
CA LYS A 155 12.63 8.68 -5.58
C LYS A 155 12.87 7.19 -5.26
N TYR A 156 13.10 6.85 -4.00
CA TYR A 156 13.31 5.46 -3.55
C TYR A 156 12.07 4.84 -2.91
N ILE A 157 10.97 5.57 -2.83
CA ILE A 157 9.72 5.12 -2.23
C ILE A 157 8.88 4.38 -3.28
N HIS A 158 8.45 3.16 -2.96
CA HIS A 158 7.48 2.39 -3.73
C HIS A 158 6.29 2.06 -2.83
N LEU A 159 5.12 2.64 -3.10
CA LEU A 159 3.87 2.25 -2.44
C LEU A 159 3.25 1.07 -3.18
N ILE A 160 2.80 0.09 -2.43
CA ILE A 160 2.14 -1.10 -2.93
C ILE A 160 0.87 -1.28 -2.09
N GLY A 161 -0.28 -1.27 -2.72
CA GLY A 161 -1.55 -1.40 -2.02
C GLY A 161 -2.41 -2.52 -2.61
N PHE A 162 -3.07 -3.28 -1.75
CA PHE A 162 -4.01 -4.32 -2.12
C PHE A 162 -5.44 -3.90 -1.80
N SER A 163 -6.37 -4.07 -2.75
CA SER A 163 -7.80 -3.79 -2.52
C SER A 163 -8.02 -2.34 -2.03
N LEU A 164 -8.60 -2.13 -0.84
CA LEU A 164 -8.72 -0.82 -0.19
C LEU A 164 -7.35 -0.16 0.03
N GLY A 165 -6.30 -0.94 0.30
CA GLY A 165 -4.93 -0.42 0.44
C GLY A 165 -4.40 0.23 -0.84
N ALA A 166 -4.87 -0.18 -2.02
CA ALA A 166 -4.54 0.46 -3.30
C ALA A 166 -5.14 1.88 -3.38
N GLU A 167 -6.35 2.04 -2.90
CA GLU A 167 -7.01 3.35 -2.83
C GLU A 167 -6.29 4.27 -1.83
N VAL A 168 -5.91 3.75 -0.65
CA VAL A 168 -5.09 4.53 0.32
C VAL A 168 -3.79 5.01 -0.32
N ALA A 169 -3.09 4.14 -1.09
CA ALA A 169 -1.86 4.53 -1.79
C ALA A 169 -2.10 5.66 -2.80
N GLY A 170 -3.22 5.62 -3.54
CA GLY A 170 -3.64 6.69 -4.46
C GLY A 170 -3.90 8.01 -3.73
N PHE A 171 -4.71 7.99 -2.66
CA PHE A 171 -5.00 9.19 -1.86
C PHE A 171 -3.73 9.76 -1.20
N ALA A 172 -2.81 8.90 -0.72
CA ALA A 172 -1.53 9.36 -0.18
C ALA A 172 -0.66 10.01 -1.27
N GLY A 173 -0.67 9.47 -2.49
CA GLY A 173 0.00 10.07 -3.65
C GLY A 173 -0.54 11.46 -3.98
N LYS A 174 -1.87 11.65 -3.97
CA LYS A 174 -2.52 12.97 -4.15
C LYS A 174 -2.07 13.96 -3.07
N GLN A 175 -2.14 13.55 -1.80
CA GLN A 175 -1.77 14.40 -0.67
C GLN A 175 -0.30 14.82 -0.71
N LEU A 176 0.61 13.92 -1.09
CA LEU A 176 2.04 14.25 -1.23
C LEU A 176 2.28 15.26 -2.34
N GLN A 177 1.54 15.17 -3.46
CA GLN A 177 1.67 16.13 -4.56
C GLN A 177 1.24 17.54 -4.17
N GLU A 178 0.26 17.72 -3.30
CA GLU A 178 -0.10 19.03 -2.74
C GLU A 178 1.07 19.66 -1.97
N TRP A 179 1.98 18.84 -1.45
CA TRP A 179 3.21 19.29 -0.78
C TRP A 179 4.46 19.25 -1.68
N GLY A 180 4.27 19.14 -3.01
CA GLY A 180 5.35 19.15 -3.99
C GLY A 180 6.14 17.86 -4.09
N ILE A 181 5.71 16.77 -3.43
CA ILE A 181 6.38 15.48 -3.45
C ILE A 181 5.64 14.53 -4.40
N LYS A 182 6.26 14.18 -5.52
CA LYS A 182 5.70 13.19 -6.44
C LYS A 182 6.39 11.84 -6.30
N LEU A 183 5.62 10.83 -5.87
CA LEU A 183 6.11 9.46 -5.75
C LEU A 183 6.58 8.91 -7.09
N PRO A 184 7.64 8.09 -7.13
CA PRO A 184 8.10 7.47 -8.37
C PRO A 184 7.15 6.37 -8.84
N ARG A 185 6.60 5.56 -7.91
CA ARG A 185 5.75 4.41 -8.28
C ARG A 185 4.70 4.10 -7.21
N ILE A 186 3.51 3.80 -7.69
CA ILE A 186 2.45 3.10 -6.95
C ILE A 186 2.12 1.83 -7.73
N THR A 187 2.15 0.67 -7.06
CA THR A 187 1.60 -0.58 -7.61
C THR A 187 0.30 -0.91 -6.88
N ALA A 188 -0.77 -1.01 -7.63
CA ALA A 188 -2.09 -1.32 -7.13
C ALA A 188 -2.47 -2.76 -7.47
N LEU A 189 -2.80 -3.53 -6.46
CA LEU A 189 -3.11 -4.94 -6.55
C LEU A 189 -4.61 -5.12 -6.39
N ASP A 190 -5.30 -5.33 -7.49
CA ASP A 190 -6.75 -5.46 -7.61
C ASP A 190 -7.53 -4.41 -6.80
N PRO A 191 -7.42 -3.10 -7.16
CA PRO A 191 -8.04 -2.00 -6.43
C PRO A 191 -9.54 -2.25 -6.19
N ALA A 192 -10.04 -1.87 -5.02
CA ALA A 192 -11.40 -2.15 -4.61
C ALA A 192 -12.46 -1.59 -5.58
N LEU A 193 -13.48 -2.40 -5.93
CA LEU A 193 -14.64 -1.97 -6.71
C LEU A 193 -15.75 -1.38 -5.84
N PRO A 194 -16.22 -2.05 -4.75
CA PRO A 194 -17.38 -1.59 -4.00
C PRO A 194 -17.15 -0.17 -3.45
N LEU A 195 -18.09 0.72 -3.71
CA LEU A 195 -18.10 2.16 -3.39
C LEU A 195 -17.10 3.02 -4.19
N PHE A 196 -16.32 2.45 -5.14
CA PHE A 196 -15.44 3.18 -6.04
C PHE A 196 -15.88 3.14 -7.51
N GLU A 197 -16.85 2.31 -7.83
CA GLU A 197 -17.44 2.25 -9.18
C GLU A 197 -17.96 3.62 -9.60
N GLY A 198 -17.62 4.05 -10.83
CA GLY A 198 -18.04 5.34 -11.37
C GLY A 198 -17.46 6.58 -10.69
N LYS A 199 -16.61 6.43 -9.66
CA LYS A 199 -15.97 7.59 -9.02
C LYS A 199 -14.95 8.26 -9.95
N SER A 200 -14.93 9.58 -9.89
CA SER A 200 -13.93 10.39 -10.61
C SER A 200 -12.50 10.16 -10.09
N SER A 201 -11.50 10.51 -10.89
CA SER A 201 -10.08 10.24 -10.60
C SER A 201 -9.57 10.88 -9.30
N ASN A 202 -10.20 11.97 -8.83
CA ASN A 202 -9.86 12.58 -7.54
C ASN A 202 -10.42 11.80 -6.33
N ARG A 203 -11.40 10.91 -6.55
CA ARG A 203 -12.08 10.12 -5.51
C ARG A 203 -11.72 8.62 -5.55
N ARG A 204 -10.72 8.24 -6.30
CA ARG A 204 -10.15 6.90 -6.39
C ARG A 204 -8.71 6.96 -6.86
N LEU A 205 -8.01 5.82 -6.87
CA LEU A 205 -6.70 5.67 -7.50
C LEU A 205 -6.75 6.13 -8.96
N SER A 206 -5.69 6.81 -9.41
CA SER A 206 -5.57 7.31 -10.77
C SER A 206 -4.11 7.38 -11.24
N PRO A 207 -3.85 7.48 -12.57
CA PRO A 207 -2.49 7.59 -13.08
C PRO A 207 -1.74 8.82 -12.55
N SER A 208 -2.46 9.90 -12.22
CA SER A 208 -1.85 11.13 -11.72
C SER A 208 -1.18 10.99 -10.36
N ASP A 209 -1.46 9.94 -9.58
CA ASP A 209 -1.08 9.82 -8.19
C ASP A 209 0.42 9.53 -7.98
N ALA A 210 1.13 9.08 -9.03
CA ALA A 210 2.58 8.89 -9.03
C ALA A 210 3.15 9.19 -10.44
N ARG A 211 4.48 9.12 -10.59
CA ARG A 211 5.13 9.16 -11.90
C ARG A 211 4.80 7.91 -12.72
N PHE A 212 4.65 6.79 -12.04
CA PHE A 212 4.20 5.52 -12.61
C PHE A 212 3.22 4.84 -11.66
N VAL A 213 2.02 4.58 -12.15
CA VAL A 213 0.99 3.78 -11.48
C VAL A 213 0.78 2.56 -12.32
N ASP A 214 1.02 1.38 -11.77
CA ASP A 214 0.75 0.09 -12.40
C ASP A 214 -0.28 -0.70 -11.60
N VAL A 215 -1.21 -1.31 -12.31
CA VAL A 215 -2.36 -2.00 -11.71
C VAL A 215 -2.39 -3.44 -12.19
N ILE A 216 -2.62 -4.37 -11.27
CA ILE A 216 -2.86 -5.80 -11.57
C ILE A 216 -4.31 -6.10 -11.25
N HIS A 217 -5.12 -6.42 -12.26
CA HIS A 217 -6.54 -6.74 -12.14
C HIS A 217 -6.72 -8.25 -12.15
N THR A 218 -7.38 -8.82 -11.14
CA THR A 218 -7.59 -10.28 -11.04
C THR A 218 -9.02 -10.68 -10.70
N ASP A 219 -9.81 -9.78 -10.12
CA ASP A 219 -11.18 -10.03 -9.70
C ASP A 219 -12.15 -8.93 -10.19
N GLY A 220 -11.85 -8.41 -11.38
CA GLY A 220 -12.56 -7.29 -11.98
C GLY A 220 -14.07 -7.55 -12.18
N GLY A 221 -14.91 -6.70 -11.59
CA GLY A 221 -16.36 -6.79 -11.63
C GLY A 221 -16.98 -7.53 -10.44
N LEU A 222 -16.17 -8.02 -9.48
CA LEU A 222 -16.66 -8.58 -8.22
C LEU A 222 -16.11 -7.78 -7.04
N LEU A 223 -14.89 -8.06 -6.57
CA LEU A 223 -14.24 -7.28 -5.52
C LEU A 223 -13.30 -6.23 -6.09
N GLY A 224 -12.68 -6.50 -7.24
CA GLY A 224 -11.75 -5.62 -7.93
C GLY A 224 -12.42 -4.73 -8.98
N ASN A 225 -11.89 -3.53 -9.14
CA ASN A 225 -12.33 -2.59 -10.17
C ASN A 225 -11.80 -3.03 -11.56
N PRO A 226 -12.67 -3.27 -12.55
CA PRO A 226 -12.24 -3.70 -13.89
C PRO A 226 -11.73 -2.55 -14.78
N ALA A 227 -11.93 -1.28 -14.37
CA ALA A 227 -11.56 -0.13 -15.16
C ALA A 227 -10.05 0.07 -15.18
N ALA A 228 -9.51 0.55 -16.29
CA ALA A 228 -8.11 1.00 -16.33
C ALA A 228 -7.94 2.23 -15.42
N MET A 229 -7.00 2.15 -14.48
CA MET A 229 -6.77 3.14 -13.43
C MET A 229 -5.30 3.56 -13.35
N GLY A 230 -4.41 2.86 -14.06
CA GLY A 230 -2.98 3.08 -14.05
C GLY A 230 -2.44 3.72 -15.31
N HIS A 231 -1.16 3.94 -15.33
CA HIS A 231 -0.39 4.16 -16.55
C HIS A 231 -0.28 2.84 -17.34
N ALA A 232 -0.12 1.73 -16.62
CA ALA A 232 -0.12 0.38 -17.16
C ALA A 232 -1.07 -0.48 -16.33
N ASP A 233 -2.06 -1.04 -16.99
CA ASP A 233 -3.06 -1.92 -16.39
C ASP A 233 -2.85 -3.34 -16.93
N PHE A 234 -2.59 -4.28 -16.02
CA PHE A 234 -2.33 -5.69 -16.34
C PHE A 234 -3.56 -6.54 -16.03
N TYR A 235 -3.95 -7.37 -16.98
CA TYR A 235 -5.12 -8.24 -16.89
C TYR A 235 -4.71 -9.72 -17.05
N PRO A 236 -4.08 -10.34 -16.02
CA PRO A 236 -3.79 -11.77 -16.07
C PRO A 236 -5.08 -12.57 -16.21
N ASN A 237 -5.10 -13.49 -17.20
CA ASN A 237 -6.23 -14.36 -17.51
C ASN A 237 -7.54 -13.58 -17.74
N GLY A 238 -7.46 -12.40 -18.36
CA GLY A 238 -8.58 -11.51 -18.60
C GLY A 238 -8.94 -10.57 -17.44
N GLY A 239 -8.24 -10.65 -16.31
CA GLY A 239 -8.43 -9.75 -15.16
C GLY A 239 -9.73 -9.92 -14.39
N ARG A 240 -10.41 -11.07 -14.55
CA ARG A 240 -11.73 -11.37 -13.99
C ARG A 240 -11.69 -12.65 -13.14
N PRO A 241 -12.68 -12.90 -12.25
CA PRO A 241 -12.88 -14.22 -11.67
C PRO A 241 -13.35 -15.20 -12.79
N LEU A 242 -13.04 -16.50 -12.78
CA LEU A 242 -12.24 -17.21 -11.80
C LEU A 242 -10.80 -17.30 -12.31
N GLN A 243 -9.85 -16.83 -11.52
CA GLN A 243 -8.44 -16.98 -11.89
C GLN A 243 -8.02 -18.46 -11.86
N PRO A 244 -7.01 -18.89 -12.66
CA PRO A 244 -6.53 -20.27 -12.68
C PRO A 244 -6.20 -20.77 -11.28
N GLY A 245 -6.63 -22.02 -10.98
CA GLY A 245 -6.50 -22.66 -9.68
C GLY A 245 -7.57 -22.30 -8.64
N CYS A 246 -8.32 -21.20 -8.83
CA CYS A 246 -9.37 -20.79 -7.90
C CYS A 246 -10.64 -21.66 -8.02
N ALA A 247 -11.00 -22.16 -9.20
CA ALA A 247 -12.17 -23.01 -9.42
C ALA A 247 -12.04 -24.40 -8.74
N LYS A 248 -10.80 -24.87 -8.50
CA LYS A 248 -10.54 -26.14 -7.81
C LYS A 248 -10.70 -26.04 -6.29
N GLN A 249 -10.78 -24.83 -5.74
CA GLN A 249 -11.07 -24.60 -4.33
C GLN A 249 -12.59 -24.70 -4.11
N ASN A 250 -13.12 -25.93 -4.24
CA ASN A 250 -14.47 -26.39 -3.94
C ASN A 250 -15.55 -25.30 -3.73
N ILE A 251 -16.14 -24.87 -4.81
CA ILE A 251 -17.37 -24.03 -4.84
C ILE A 251 -18.50 -24.72 -4.03
N ALA A 252 -18.54 -26.04 -4.02
CA ALA A 252 -19.59 -26.82 -3.36
C ALA A 252 -19.59 -26.70 -1.82
N ASN A 253 -18.43 -26.44 -1.19
CA ASN A 253 -18.32 -26.38 0.27
C ASN A 253 -17.89 -25.00 0.80
N ASN A 254 -17.67 -24.01 -0.05
CA ASN A 254 -17.10 -22.75 0.40
C ASN A 254 -17.53 -21.55 -0.45
N TRP A 255 -18.85 -21.27 -0.49
CA TRP A 255 -19.37 -20.02 -1.06
C TRP A 255 -18.72 -18.77 -0.40
N LEU A 256 -18.28 -18.90 0.86
CA LEU A 256 -17.45 -17.90 1.55
C LEU A 256 -16.05 -17.76 0.92
N GLY A 257 -15.49 -18.81 0.31
CA GLY A 257 -14.21 -18.74 -0.41
C GLY A 257 -14.30 -17.91 -1.70
N ILE A 258 -15.49 -17.79 -2.30
CA ILE A 258 -15.75 -16.85 -3.40
C ILE A 258 -15.78 -15.42 -2.83
N ILE A 259 -16.39 -15.23 -1.66
CA ILE A 259 -16.48 -13.94 -0.96
C ILE A 259 -15.13 -13.51 -0.37
N VAL A 260 -14.31 -14.47 0.11
CA VAL A 260 -12.93 -14.20 0.58
C VAL A 260 -11.93 -14.09 -0.58
N GLY A 261 -12.41 -14.25 -1.82
CA GLY A 261 -11.78 -13.73 -3.01
C GLY A 261 -10.48 -14.40 -3.41
N CYS A 262 -10.47 -15.74 -3.67
CA CYS A 262 -9.28 -16.38 -4.26
C CYS A 262 -8.74 -15.60 -5.47
N SER A 263 -9.61 -15.19 -6.37
CA SER A 263 -9.21 -14.39 -7.55
C SER A 263 -8.69 -13.01 -7.16
N HIS A 264 -9.29 -12.38 -6.14
CA HIS A 264 -8.83 -11.12 -5.59
C HIS A 264 -7.40 -11.24 -5.00
N GLN A 265 -7.14 -12.30 -4.24
CA GLN A 265 -5.82 -12.57 -3.66
C GLN A 265 -4.75 -12.85 -4.72
N ARG A 266 -5.08 -13.39 -5.89
CA ARG A 266 -4.10 -13.63 -6.96
C ARG A 266 -3.29 -12.38 -7.34
N ALA A 267 -3.83 -11.19 -7.19
CA ALA A 267 -3.11 -9.96 -7.50
C ALA A 267 -1.82 -9.82 -6.68
N TRP A 268 -1.92 -9.99 -5.36
CA TRP A 268 -0.74 -9.92 -4.51
C TRP A 268 0.14 -11.17 -4.63
N GLU A 269 -0.43 -12.36 -4.86
CA GLU A 269 0.36 -13.57 -5.07
C GLU A 269 1.25 -13.47 -6.32
N TYR A 270 0.69 -12.98 -7.43
CA TYR A 270 1.45 -12.73 -8.67
C TYR A 270 2.52 -11.66 -8.46
N PHE A 271 2.18 -10.60 -7.75
CA PHE A 271 3.15 -9.54 -7.46
C PHE A 271 4.30 -10.06 -6.58
N VAL A 272 4.01 -10.78 -5.51
CA VAL A 272 5.00 -11.41 -4.61
C VAL A 272 5.97 -12.30 -5.40
N GLU A 273 5.45 -13.15 -6.29
CA GLU A 273 6.30 -13.98 -7.15
C GLU A 273 7.17 -13.12 -8.08
N SER A 274 6.61 -12.03 -8.63
CA SER A 274 7.35 -11.12 -9.51
C SER A 274 8.51 -10.39 -8.81
N VAL A 275 8.46 -10.21 -7.50
CA VAL A 275 9.56 -9.64 -6.70
C VAL A 275 10.80 -10.51 -6.79
N GLY A 276 10.63 -11.83 -6.71
CA GLY A 276 11.73 -12.80 -6.89
C GLY A 276 12.09 -13.05 -8.36
N GLN A 277 11.10 -12.97 -9.24
CA GLN A 277 11.22 -13.29 -10.67
C GLN A 277 10.70 -12.14 -11.56
N PRO A 278 11.40 -11.00 -11.68
CA PRO A 278 10.90 -9.80 -12.37
C PRO A 278 10.56 -10.01 -13.85
N ARG A 279 11.04 -11.09 -14.45
CA ARG A 279 10.74 -11.50 -15.83
C ARG A 279 9.81 -12.70 -15.93
N GLY A 280 9.19 -13.10 -14.80
CA GLY A 280 8.32 -14.27 -14.72
C GLY A 280 6.98 -14.10 -15.45
N PHE A 281 6.53 -12.87 -15.62
CA PHE A 281 5.21 -12.53 -16.15
C PHE A 281 5.32 -11.69 -17.42
N PRO A 282 5.71 -12.29 -18.58
CA PRO A 282 5.76 -11.58 -19.85
C PRO A 282 4.35 -11.21 -20.31
N VAL A 283 4.18 -10.00 -20.87
CA VAL A 283 2.88 -9.45 -21.25
C VAL A 283 2.82 -9.08 -22.73
N GLN A 284 1.60 -9.02 -23.26
CA GLN A 284 1.27 -8.50 -24.57
C GLN A 284 0.39 -7.24 -24.41
N ARG A 285 0.61 -6.25 -25.26
CA ARG A 285 -0.27 -5.07 -25.33
C ARG A 285 -1.43 -5.38 -26.24
N CYS A 286 -2.65 -5.16 -25.78
CA CYS A 286 -3.85 -5.35 -26.57
C CYS A 286 -4.69 -4.05 -26.55
N GLU A 287 -5.24 -3.68 -27.69
CA GLU A 287 -6.09 -2.48 -27.80
C GLU A 287 -7.50 -2.75 -27.27
N THR A 288 -7.98 -3.99 -27.44
CA THR A 288 -9.29 -4.45 -26.92
C THR A 288 -9.15 -5.83 -26.30
N SER A 289 -9.94 -6.12 -25.25
CA SER A 289 -9.95 -7.43 -24.59
C SER A 289 -10.66 -8.54 -25.38
N GLU A 290 -11.34 -8.19 -26.47
CA GLU A 290 -12.29 -9.09 -27.12
C GLU A 290 -11.75 -9.86 -28.32
N ILE A 291 -10.57 -9.46 -28.84
CA ILE A 291 -10.00 -10.11 -30.03
C ILE A 291 -8.54 -10.49 -29.76
N VAL A 292 -8.33 -11.75 -29.42
CA VAL A 292 -6.99 -12.36 -29.15
C VAL A 292 -5.99 -12.15 -30.30
N GLY A 293 -6.45 -11.86 -31.51
CA GLY A 293 -5.61 -11.62 -32.69
C GLY A 293 -4.98 -10.21 -32.80
N THR A 294 -5.38 -9.25 -31.97
CA THR A 294 -4.87 -7.86 -32.04
C THR A 294 -3.80 -7.51 -31.01
N CYS A 295 -3.39 -8.49 -30.21
CA CYS A 295 -2.35 -8.28 -29.20
C CYS A 295 -0.96 -8.23 -29.83
N ARG A 296 -0.18 -7.22 -29.49
CA ARG A 296 1.20 -7.03 -29.98
C ARG A 296 2.17 -7.02 -28.80
N GLN A 297 3.38 -7.48 -29.02
CA GLN A 297 4.47 -7.25 -28.07
C GLN A 297 4.67 -5.72 -27.93
N PRO A 298 4.81 -5.20 -26.69
CA PRO A 298 5.03 -3.76 -26.48
C PRO A 298 6.42 -3.37 -27.00
N GLY A 299 6.48 -2.83 -28.22
CA GLY A 299 7.74 -2.40 -28.84
C GLY A 299 8.69 -3.55 -29.17
N ASN A 300 9.97 -3.22 -29.37
CA ASN A 300 11.03 -4.19 -29.68
C ASN A 300 11.59 -4.94 -28.47
N SER A 301 11.08 -4.70 -27.28
CA SER A 301 11.55 -5.32 -26.04
C SER A 301 10.40 -5.96 -25.27
N PRO A 302 10.60 -7.15 -24.67
CA PRO A 302 9.57 -7.78 -23.87
C PRO A 302 9.24 -6.92 -22.64
N ALA A 303 7.94 -6.72 -22.38
CA ALA A 303 7.44 -6.10 -21.18
C ALA A 303 6.94 -7.16 -20.17
N PHE A 304 6.92 -6.79 -18.90
CA PHE A 304 6.59 -7.69 -17.80
C PHE A 304 5.63 -7.03 -16.83
N MET A 305 4.74 -7.80 -16.23
CA MET A 305 3.89 -7.39 -15.11
C MET A 305 4.65 -7.47 -13.79
N GLY A 306 4.21 -6.68 -12.82
CA GLY A 306 4.69 -6.71 -11.43
C GLY A 306 6.01 -5.98 -11.25
N MET A 307 6.92 -6.52 -10.42
CA MET A 307 8.18 -5.84 -10.08
C MET A 307 9.05 -5.51 -11.30
N GLY A 308 8.92 -6.28 -12.37
CA GLY A 308 9.65 -6.07 -13.63
C GLY A 308 9.03 -5.07 -14.61
N ALA A 309 7.91 -4.45 -14.26
CA ALA A 309 7.24 -3.48 -15.14
C ALA A 309 8.13 -2.27 -15.41
N ASP A 310 8.32 -1.95 -16.72
CA ASP A 310 9.05 -0.76 -17.14
C ASP A 310 8.16 0.48 -16.92
N PRO A 311 8.61 1.49 -16.16
CA PRO A 311 7.82 2.68 -15.89
C PRO A 311 7.48 3.53 -17.13
N ARG A 312 8.00 3.19 -18.32
CA ARG A 312 7.72 3.88 -19.59
C ARG A 312 6.53 3.30 -20.34
N ILE A 313 6.10 2.05 -20.04
CA ILE A 313 4.97 1.43 -20.73
C ILE A 313 3.65 2.09 -20.36
N ARG A 314 2.70 2.11 -21.30
CA ARG A 314 1.37 2.70 -21.12
C ARG A 314 0.31 1.86 -21.81
N GLY A 315 -0.84 1.74 -21.15
CA GLY A 315 -2.03 1.08 -21.71
C GLY A 315 -2.37 -0.23 -21.03
N LYS A 316 -3.16 -1.06 -21.70
CA LYS A 316 -3.66 -2.35 -21.22
C LYS A 316 -2.78 -3.49 -21.68
N PHE A 317 -2.46 -4.38 -20.77
CA PHE A 317 -1.57 -5.52 -21.01
C PHE A 317 -2.24 -6.81 -20.54
N TYR A 318 -2.11 -7.87 -21.32
CA TYR A 318 -2.71 -9.18 -21.05
C TYR A 318 -1.64 -10.25 -21.00
N LEU A 319 -1.88 -11.25 -20.16
CA LEU A 319 -1.01 -12.41 -20.01
C LEU A 319 -1.79 -13.57 -19.44
N ASP A 320 -1.27 -14.78 -19.63
CA ASP A 320 -1.76 -15.97 -18.96
C ASP A 320 -0.81 -16.38 -17.84
N THR A 321 -1.36 -17.01 -16.80
CA THR A 321 -0.60 -17.59 -15.70
C THR A 321 -0.84 -19.09 -15.59
N ASN A 322 -0.01 -19.76 -14.77
CA ASN A 322 -0.28 -21.12 -14.33
C ASN A 322 -1.36 -21.13 -13.24
N ASP A 323 -1.94 -22.31 -12.99
CA ASP A 323 -2.96 -22.52 -11.96
C ASP A 323 -2.39 -22.71 -10.54
N ALA A 324 -1.08 -22.94 -10.44
CA ALA A 324 -0.32 -23.10 -9.20
C ALA A 324 1.05 -22.42 -9.30
N LYS A 325 1.69 -22.17 -8.14
CA LYS A 325 3.07 -21.67 -8.07
C LYS A 325 4.06 -22.66 -8.73
N PRO A 326 4.99 -22.16 -9.53
CA PRO A 326 5.17 -20.78 -9.97
C PRO A 326 4.08 -20.36 -10.99
N PHE A 327 3.43 -19.20 -10.74
CA PHE A 327 2.36 -18.69 -11.60
C PHE A 327 2.87 -18.12 -12.92
N GLY A 328 4.08 -17.58 -12.91
CA GLY A 328 4.69 -16.99 -14.08
C GLY A 328 5.04 -18.03 -15.16
N ARG A 329 4.81 -17.69 -16.44
CA ARG A 329 5.04 -18.57 -17.59
C ARG A 329 6.36 -18.33 -18.33
N SER A 330 7.34 -17.64 -17.72
CA SER A 330 8.63 -17.50 -18.37
C SER A 330 9.38 -18.85 -18.40
N SER A 331 9.84 -19.23 -19.56
CA SER A 331 10.43 -20.55 -19.85
C SER A 331 11.84 -20.81 -19.26
N ARG A 332 12.31 -20.04 -18.28
CA ARG A 332 13.59 -20.28 -17.60
C ARG A 332 13.49 -20.07 -16.10
N PRO A 333 13.45 -21.14 -15.30
CA PRO A 333 13.82 -21.06 -13.90
C PRO A 333 15.31 -20.73 -13.84
N ARG A 334 15.68 -19.48 -13.61
CA ARG A 334 17.04 -19.17 -13.19
C ARG A 334 17.14 -19.56 -11.72
N ALA A 335 18.02 -20.50 -11.40
CA ALA A 335 18.51 -20.72 -10.06
C ALA A 335 18.76 -19.38 -9.37
N ILE A 336 18.32 -19.25 -8.13
CA ILE A 336 18.51 -18.10 -7.24
C ILE A 336 19.99 -18.04 -6.82
N ALA A 337 20.90 -18.07 -7.78
CA ALA A 337 22.31 -17.89 -7.54
C ALA A 337 22.67 -16.43 -7.82
N SER A 338 22.95 -15.67 -6.77
CA SER A 338 23.71 -14.43 -6.75
C SER A 338 23.23 -13.31 -7.70
N LEU A 339 21.98 -12.88 -7.60
CA LEU A 339 21.62 -11.56 -8.08
C LEU A 339 21.82 -10.58 -6.92
N ALA A 340 23.05 -10.04 -6.79
CA ALA A 340 23.20 -8.71 -6.20
C ALA A 340 22.13 -7.82 -6.86
N PRO A 341 21.33 -7.07 -6.09
CA PRO A 341 20.19 -6.35 -6.63
C PRO A 341 20.69 -5.31 -7.63
N ARG A 342 20.59 -5.62 -8.92
CA ARG A 342 20.56 -4.56 -9.92
C ARG A 342 19.20 -3.91 -9.72
N LEU A 343 19.20 -2.82 -8.98
CA LEU A 343 18.05 -1.95 -8.85
C LEU A 343 17.50 -1.64 -10.25
N PRO A 344 16.18 -1.62 -10.46
CA PRO A 344 15.61 -1.03 -11.66
C PRO A 344 16.28 0.33 -11.89
N ILE A 345 16.45 0.73 -13.13
CA ILE A 345 17.16 1.98 -13.51
C ILE A 345 16.69 3.19 -12.68
N ALA A 346 15.46 3.18 -12.16
CA ALA A 346 14.89 4.19 -11.25
C ALA A 346 15.51 4.19 -9.83
N TYR A 347 16.25 3.16 -9.43
CA TYR A 347 16.76 2.97 -8.07
C TYR A 347 18.28 2.85 -7.99
N LYS A 348 19.02 3.37 -8.95
CA LYS A 348 20.49 3.46 -8.83
C LYS A 348 20.84 4.49 -7.77
N LEU A 349 21.52 4.05 -6.71
CA LEU A 349 22.13 4.93 -5.73
C LEU A 349 23.16 5.83 -6.43
N PRO A 350 23.25 7.13 -6.08
CA PRO A 350 24.31 7.98 -6.58
C PRO A 350 25.68 7.44 -6.15
N PRO A 351 26.74 7.60 -6.97
CA PRO A 351 28.05 7.00 -6.72
C PRO A 351 28.75 7.47 -5.42
N ASN A 352 28.26 8.52 -4.75
CA ASN A 352 28.85 9.12 -3.56
C ASN A 352 28.04 8.91 -2.26
N ALA A 353 27.09 7.97 -2.20
CA ALA A 353 26.32 7.70 -1.00
C ALA A 353 27.08 6.82 0.03
N THR A 354 28.35 7.08 0.27
CA THR A 354 29.21 6.26 1.16
C THR A 354 29.33 6.75 2.60
N ARG A 355 28.70 7.87 2.97
CA ARG A 355 28.72 8.34 4.37
C ARG A 355 27.30 8.46 4.92
N GLN A 356 26.94 7.56 5.82
CA GLN A 356 25.90 7.86 6.80
C GLN A 356 26.32 9.13 7.56
N PRO A 357 25.45 10.13 7.73
CA PRO A 357 25.70 11.17 8.71
C PRO A 357 25.88 10.47 10.07
N SER A 358 27.00 10.69 10.73
CA SER A 358 27.21 10.14 12.07
C SER A 358 26.14 10.70 13.00
N VAL A 359 25.51 9.83 13.78
CA VAL A 359 24.42 10.13 14.74
C VAL A 359 24.78 11.30 15.68
N SER A 360 26.07 11.57 15.88
CA SER A 360 26.59 12.65 16.72
C SER A 360 26.26 14.08 16.25
N ARG A 361 25.90 14.28 14.97
CA ARG A 361 25.57 15.63 14.46
C ARG A 361 24.13 16.04 14.65
N TRP A 362 23.23 15.07 14.88
CA TRP A 362 21.79 15.30 15.01
C TRP A 362 21.39 15.72 16.43
N VAL A 363 22.19 15.33 17.44
CA VAL A 363 21.90 15.63 18.86
C VAL A 363 22.45 17.00 19.29
N LEU A 364 23.46 17.52 18.57
CA LEU A 364 24.10 18.79 18.94
C LEU A 364 23.47 20.04 18.29
N GLY A 365 22.64 19.87 17.27
CA GLY A 365 21.96 20.99 16.59
C GLY A 365 20.74 21.57 17.29
N GLN A 366 20.25 20.91 18.35
CA GLN A 366 19.06 21.37 19.08
C GLN A 366 19.38 22.05 20.44
N LYS A 367 20.63 22.11 20.86
CA LYS A 367 20.97 22.75 22.13
C LYS A 367 21.25 24.27 22.06
N GLU A 368 21.27 24.84 20.87
CA GLU A 368 21.58 26.28 20.72
C GLU A 368 20.34 27.19 20.44
N GLN A 369 19.12 26.64 20.50
CA GLN A 369 17.86 27.44 20.26
C GLN A 369 16.91 27.51 21.46
N GLU A 370 17.27 26.97 22.64
CA GLU A 370 16.40 27.04 23.84
C GLU A 370 16.76 28.17 24.84
N ASP A 371 17.77 28.99 24.59
CA ASP A 371 18.21 30.04 25.53
C ASP A 371 17.81 31.48 25.09
N GLN A 372 16.74 31.71 24.42
CA GLN A 372 16.21 33.08 24.23
C GLN A 372 14.66 33.08 24.07
N TYR A 373 13.96 32.96 25.19
CA TYR A 373 12.67 33.60 25.40
C TYR A 373 12.48 33.79 26.91
N GLU A 374 12.93 34.97 27.38
CA GLU A 374 12.54 35.53 28.65
C GLU A 374 11.10 36.02 28.65
N ASP A 375 10.55 35.95 29.84
CA ASP A 375 9.24 36.36 30.30
C ASP A 375 8.76 37.71 29.76
N GLY A 376 7.49 37.77 29.43
CA GLY A 376 6.73 39.01 29.21
C GLY A 376 5.26 38.72 29.39
N ASP A 377 4.80 38.88 30.65
CA ASP A 377 3.41 38.99 31.01
C ASP A 377 2.82 40.26 30.39
N GLU A 378 1.54 40.19 30.10
CA GLU A 378 0.49 41.19 30.30
C GLU A 378 -0.51 41.39 29.14
N ASP A 379 -1.76 41.20 29.54
CA ASP A 379 -3.00 41.92 29.24
C ASP A 379 -3.81 41.74 27.95
N GLU A 380 -4.93 41.10 28.24
CA GLU A 380 -6.35 41.40 27.81
C GLU A 380 -6.60 42.31 26.60
N ASN A 381 -7.34 41.84 25.62
CA ASN A 381 -8.75 42.26 25.34
C ASN A 381 -9.26 41.78 23.97
N GLU A 382 -10.47 41.25 24.04
CA GLU A 382 -11.58 41.27 23.08
C GLU A 382 -11.29 41.77 21.65
N ASP A 383 -11.55 40.89 20.66
CA ASP A 383 -12.58 41.18 19.69
C ASP A 383 -13.02 39.92 18.90
N ASN A 384 -14.34 39.74 18.98
CA ASN A 384 -15.11 38.78 18.19
C ASN A 384 -15.18 39.22 16.72
N ASN A 385 -15.25 38.25 15.88
CA ASN A 385 -15.87 38.24 14.57
C ASN A 385 -14.93 37.95 13.35
N ALA A 386 -15.42 37.03 12.64
CA ALA A 386 -15.06 36.67 11.25
C ALA A 386 -14.13 35.45 11.11
N LEU A 387 -14.77 34.28 11.11
CA LEU A 387 -14.39 33.16 10.25
C LEU A 387 -15.41 31.98 10.40
N SER A 388 -16.68 32.35 10.24
CA SER A 388 -17.72 31.39 9.84
C SER A 388 -17.94 31.62 8.36
N ASN A 389 -17.48 30.69 7.53
CA ASN A 389 -17.97 30.35 6.19
C ASN A 389 -16.87 29.68 5.38
N ASN A 390 -16.76 28.38 5.48
CA ASN A 390 -16.31 27.51 4.40
C ASN A 390 -16.36 26.01 4.81
N ILE A 391 -17.47 25.61 5.42
CA ILE A 391 -17.76 24.19 5.66
C ILE A 391 -19.15 23.87 5.09
N ASP A 392 -19.43 24.25 3.87
CA ASP A 392 -20.61 23.76 3.15
C ASP A 392 -20.30 23.62 1.67
N ARG A 393 -19.69 22.51 1.29
CA ARG A 393 -19.74 21.97 -0.08
C ARG A 393 -19.24 20.52 -0.16
N PHE A 394 -19.82 19.64 0.62
CA PHE A 394 -19.82 18.19 0.31
C PHE A 394 -21.11 17.57 0.86
N SER A 395 -22.24 18.02 0.33
CA SER A 395 -23.51 17.30 0.47
C SER A 395 -23.68 16.37 -0.71
N LEU A 396 -24.07 15.16 -0.38
CA LEU A 396 -24.43 14.06 -1.25
C LEU A 396 -25.60 14.40 -2.18
N THR A 397 -25.39 14.34 -3.46
CA THR A 397 -26.37 13.86 -4.44
C THR A 397 -25.64 12.97 -5.44
#